data_addb7cde651b0cab10c8d3eb4e5250e6
#
_entry.id   addb7cde651b0cab10c8d3eb4e5250e6
#
_cell.length_a   1.000
_cell.length_b   1.000
_cell.length_c   1.000
_cell.angle_alpha   90.00
_cell.angle_beta   90.00
_cell.angle_gamma   90.00
#
_symmetry.space_group_name_H-M   'P 1'
#
loop_
_entity.id
_entity.type
_entity.pdbx_description
1 polymer ?
#
loop_
_entity_poly.entity_id
_entity_poly.type
_entity_poly.pdbx_seq_one_letter_code
_entity_poly.pdbx_strand_id
1 'polypeptide(L)'
;MFSLKALLAKPFASYIIRKEKKWIDNPIETQEQVFQELISQASSTAFGADHDFISINHHADFVKRVPIRDYEELKPYVERVVAGEPDVLWTGKPLYFAKTSGTTSGAKYIPLTKESMPTHVTAARNAILSYIHETGNSQFVAGKMIFLQGSPVLHEQNGIQLGRLSGIVAHFVPEYLQKNRMPSWETNCIEDWETKVEAIVKETLPENMTVISGIPSWVQMYFEKIQQKTGQKVGDVFKNFNLFIFGGVNYEPYRAKFENLIGRKVDSIELYPASEGFFAYQDKQDEKGMLLLLNAGIFYEFIPADAFFDAHPTRLTLKDVKIGVNYVMIISTNAGLWAYNVGDTVMFTSTKPYRVIVSGRIKHFISAFGEHVIGKEVEQALKEAIEGTNFQISEFTVAPQITPESGLPYHEWFIEFENDVADVSQLAAKIDAALQNQNSYYFDLIKGRVLQPLKITMITKNGFQDYMKSIGKLGGQNKLPRLSNDRKIADKIYNLNLIK
;
A
#
# COMPACT_ATOMS: atom_id res chain seq x y z
N MET A 1 -21.61 24.99 16.04
CA MET A 1 -22.12 24.24 17.20
C MET A 1 -21.02 23.27 17.66
N PHE A 2 -20.52 23.41 18.87
CA PHE A 2 -19.48 22.49 19.38
C PHE A 2 -20.10 21.11 19.57
N SER A 3 -19.54 20.11 18.90
CA SER A 3 -19.98 18.73 19.06
C SER A 3 -19.40 18.13 20.33
N LEU A 4 -20.21 17.53 21.19
CA LEU A 4 -19.75 16.80 22.37
C LEU A 4 -18.77 15.67 21.99
N LYS A 5 -18.98 15.02 20.82
CA LYS A 5 -18.06 14.01 20.29
C LYS A 5 -16.67 14.60 20.03
N ALA A 6 -16.58 15.79 19.44
CA ALA A 6 -15.30 16.47 19.17
C ALA A 6 -14.60 16.86 20.47
N LEU A 7 -15.33 17.28 21.49
CA LEU A 7 -14.78 17.60 22.82
C LEU A 7 -14.20 16.36 23.52
N LEU A 8 -14.93 15.24 23.47
CA LEU A 8 -14.49 13.98 24.10
C LEU A 8 -13.38 13.28 23.31
N ALA A 9 -13.25 13.54 22.02
CA ALA A 9 -12.21 12.91 21.19
C ALA A 9 -10.79 13.28 21.62
N LYS A 10 -10.55 14.52 22.07
CA LYS A 10 -9.21 14.99 22.49
C LYS A 10 -8.66 14.25 23.73
N PRO A 11 -9.36 14.21 24.88
CA PRO A 11 -8.87 13.45 26.03
C PRO A 11 -8.77 11.96 25.76
N PHE A 12 -9.67 11.40 24.94
CA PHE A 12 -9.58 10.01 24.51
C PHE A 12 -8.34 9.75 23.65
N ALA A 13 -8.04 10.62 22.69
CA ALA A 13 -6.81 10.55 21.89
C ALA A 13 -5.57 10.58 22.78
N SER A 14 -5.49 11.54 23.70
CA SER A 14 -4.38 11.64 24.64
C SER A 14 -4.21 10.39 25.53
N TYR A 15 -5.31 9.79 25.96
CA TYR A 15 -5.28 8.54 26.73
C TYR A 15 -4.72 7.37 25.90
N ILE A 16 -5.19 7.19 24.66
CA ILE A 16 -4.70 6.13 23.78
C ILE A 16 -3.22 6.33 23.46
N ILE A 17 -2.80 7.54 23.07
CA ILE A 17 -1.41 7.79 22.72
C ILE A 17 -0.46 7.57 23.90
N ARG A 18 -0.89 7.85 25.13
CA ARG A 18 -0.10 7.48 26.33
C ARG A 18 0.09 5.97 26.49
N LYS A 19 -0.91 5.15 26.10
CA LYS A 19 -0.76 3.70 26.10
C LYS A 19 0.21 3.20 25.02
N GLU A 20 0.11 3.80 23.82
CA GLU A 20 1.00 3.46 22.71
C GLU A 20 2.47 3.80 23.04
N LYS A 21 2.73 4.85 23.80
CA LYS A 21 4.09 5.21 24.24
C LYS A 21 4.86 4.06 24.87
N LYS A 22 4.20 3.15 25.56
CA LYS A 22 4.89 2.03 26.24
C LYS A 22 5.72 1.18 25.28
N TRP A 23 5.15 0.80 24.14
CA TRP A 23 5.85 0.02 23.13
C TRP A 23 6.75 0.89 22.23
N ILE A 24 6.35 2.15 21.98
CA ILE A 24 7.13 3.11 21.20
C ILE A 24 8.49 3.37 21.87
N ASP A 25 8.49 3.52 23.21
CA ASP A 25 9.70 3.82 23.99
C ASP A 25 10.56 2.55 24.23
N ASN A 26 9.98 1.34 24.06
CA ASN A 26 10.67 0.05 24.26
C ASN A 26 10.56 -0.86 23.02
N PRO A 27 11.02 -0.41 21.85
CA PRO A 27 10.74 -1.07 20.59
C PRO A 27 11.38 -2.46 20.46
N ILE A 28 12.60 -2.64 20.94
CA ILE A 28 13.33 -3.90 20.81
C ILE A 28 12.74 -4.96 21.75
N GLU A 29 12.47 -4.60 23.00
CA GLU A 29 11.82 -5.50 23.96
C GLU A 29 10.42 -5.93 23.48
N THR A 30 9.67 -4.97 22.90
CA THR A 30 8.35 -5.27 22.31
C THR A 30 8.45 -6.29 21.19
N GLN A 31 9.41 -6.15 20.28
CA GLN A 31 9.58 -7.10 19.18
C GLN A 31 10.09 -8.46 19.66
N GLU A 32 10.95 -8.48 20.67
CA GLU A 32 11.37 -9.74 21.32
C GLU A 32 10.18 -10.47 21.94
N GLN A 33 9.34 -9.75 22.68
CA GLN A 33 8.13 -10.32 23.28
C GLN A 33 7.18 -10.85 22.20
N VAL A 34 6.91 -10.08 21.14
CA VAL A 34 6.07 -10.52 20.01
C VAL A 34 6.64 -11.80 19.38
N PHE A 35 7.96 -11.86 19.16
CA PHE A 35 8.61 -13.04 18.61
C PHE A 35 8.37 -14.28 19.48
N GLN A 36 8.60 -14.19 20.80
CA GLN A 36 8.41 -15.29 21.72
C GLN A 36 6.94 -15.75 21.79
N GLU A 37 6.00 -14.79 21.80
CA GLU A 37 4.57 -15.10 21.78
C GLU A 37 4.17 -15.86 20.50
N LEU A 38 4.64 -15.41 19.33
CA LEU A 38 4.35 -16.06 18.04
C LEU A 38 4.87 -17.51 18.01
N ILE A 39 6.13 -17.74 18.38
CA ILE A 39 6.76 -19.06 18.39
C ILE A 39 6.04 -19.98 19.38
N SER A 40 5.78 -19.51 20.60
CA SER A 40 5.10 -20.29 21.63
C SER A 40 3.70 -20.72 21.20
N GLN A 41 2.90 -19.78 20.67
CA GLN A 41 1.51 -20.07 20.28
C GLN A 41 1.41 -21.02 19.08
N ALA A 42 2.36 -20.95 18.16
CA ALA A 42 2.34 -21.79 16.96
C ALA A 42 3.12 -23.10 17.09
N SER A 43 3.74 -23.38 18.24
CA SER A 43 4.60 -24.56 18.43
C SER A 43 3.90 -25.89 18.18
N SER A 44 2.59 -25.96 18.42
CA SER A 44 1.76 -27.15 18.21
C SER A 44 1.09 -27.21 16.83
N THR A 45 1.28 -26.22 15.97
CA THR A 45 0.74 -26.24 14.60
C THR A 45 1.54 -27.17 13.70
N ALA A 46 0.97 -27.55 12.55
CA ALA A 46 1.69 -28.35 11.57
C ALA A 46 2.99 -27.64 11.10
N PHE A 47 2.90 -26.33 10.80
CA PHE A 47 4.07 -25.55 10.44
C PHE A 47 5.11 -25.49 11.57
N GLY A 48 4.65 -25.28 12.80
CA GLY A 48 5.54 -25.26 13.98
C GLY A 48 6.25 -26.58 14.23
N ALA A 49 5.56 -27.70 14.04
CA ALA A 49 6.15 -29.05 14.14
C ALA A 49 7.17 -29.30 13.00
N ASP A 50 6.84 -28.98 11.75
CA ASP A 50 7.72 -29.16 10.59
C ASP A 50 9.01 -28.33 10.70
N HIS A 51 9.00 -27.24 11.46
CA HIS A 51 10.13 -26.32 11.66
C HIS A 51 10.70 -26.35 13.08
N ASP A 52 10.32 -27.34 13.89
CA ASP A 52 10.82 -27.56 15.27
C ASP A 52 10.77 -26.27 16.12
N PHE A 53 9.59 -25.63 16.18
CA PHE A 53 9.40 -24.38 16.93
C PHE A 53 9.70 -24.53 18.42
N ILE A 54 9.53 -25.72 18.99
CA ILE A 54 9.83 -26.02 20.40
C ILE A 54 11.32 -25.77 20.71
N SER A 55 12.21 -25.95 19.72
CA SER A 55 13.65 -25.75 19.88
C SER A 55 14.11 -24.33 19.51
N ILE A 56 13.19 -23.41 19.18
CA ILE A 56 13.51 -22.02 18.84
C ILE A 56 13.46 -21.17 20.11
N ASN A 57 14.64 -20.74 20.57
CA ASN A 57 14.75 -19.85 21.73
C ASN A 57 15.08 -18.41 21.33
N HIS A 58 15.77 -18.22 20.20
CA HIS A 58 16.27 -16.94 19.73
C HIS A 58 16.08 -16.78 18.23
N HIS A 59 16.11 -15.55 17.74
CA HIS A 59 16.03 -15.24 16.31
C HIS A 59 17.04 -16.04 15.46
N ALA A 60 18.25 -16.28 15.96
CA ALA A 60 19.26 -17.06 15.24
C ALA A 60 18.82 -18.53 15.02
N ASP A 61 18.06 -19.12 15.94
CA ASP A 61 17.50 -20.46 15.78
C ASP A 61 16.36 -20.46 14.75
N PHE A 62 15.54 -19.43 14.76
CA PHE A 62 14.46 -19.23 13.79
C PHE A 62 14.99 -19.11 12.37
N VAL A 63 16.02 -18.30 12.15
CA VAL A 63 16.67 -18.13 10.84
C VAL A 63 17.17 -19.46 10.27
N LYS A 64 17.72 -20.33 11.12
CA LYS A 64 18.23 -21.66 10.70
C LYS A 64 17.13 -22.63 10.30
N ARG A 65 15.94 -22.54 10.92
CA ARG A 65 14.85 -23.52 10.76
C ARG A 65 13.76 -23.07 9.81
N VAL A 66 13.54 -21.77 9.72
CA VAL A 66 12.43 -21.17 8.94
C VAL A 66 12.99 -20.38 7.77
N PRO A 67 13.02 -20.94 6.56
CA PRO A 67 13.45 -20.21 5.37
C PRO A 67 12.47 -19.10 5.03
N ILE A 68 12.98 -18.06 4.36
CA ILE A 68 12.14 -17.01 3.76
C ILE A 68 11.27 -17.66 2.69
N ARG A 69 9.99 -17.29 2.67
CA ARG A 69 9.02 -17.77 1.68
C ARG A 69 8.21 -16.64 1.09
N ASP A 70 7.89 -16.77 -0.17
CA ASP A 70 6.80 -16.02 -0.76
C ASP A 70 5.47 -16.81 -0.66
N TYR A 71 4.41 -16.29 -1.29
CA TYR A 71 3.11 -16.94 -1.25
C TYR A 71 3.10 -18.33 -1.93
N GLU A 72 3.80 -18.49 -3.04
CA GLU A 72 3.82 -19.75 -3.77
C GLU A 72 4.51 -20.86 -2.95
N GLU A 73 5.56 -20.49 -2.22
CA GLU A 73 6.29 -21.42 -1.34
C GLU A 73 5.51 -21.72 -0.05
N LEU A 74 4.66 -20.80 0.43
CA LEU A 74 3.78 -21.04 1.57
C LEU A 74 2.46 -21.73 1.17
N LYS A 75 2.12 -21.73 -0.10
CA LYS A 75 0.86 -22.21 -0.66
C LYS A 75 0.47 -23.64 -0.23
N PRO A 76 1.37 -24.63 -0.13
CA PRO A 76 1.00 -25.97 0.34
C PRO A 76 0.33 -25.98 1.72
N TYR A 77 0.78 -25.12 2.65
CA TYR A 77 0.12 -24.95 3.95
C TYR A 77 -1.18 -24.17 3.83
N VAL A 78 -1.19 -23.10 3.04
CA VAL A 78 -2.39 -22.29 2.82
C VAL A 78 -3.52 -23.12 2.23
N GLU A 79 -3.26 -24.03 1.30
CA GLU A 79 -4.26 -24.92 0.70
C GLU A 79 -4.88 -25.85 1.73
N ARG A 80 -4.13 -26.36 2.70
CA ARG A 80 -4.66 -27.15 3.84
C ARG A 80 -5.61 -26.29 4.68
N VAL A 81 -5.23 -25.05 4.99
CA VAL A 81 -6.10 -24.12 5.73
C VAL A 81 -7.38 -23.82 4.93
N VAL A 82 -7.28 -23.59 3.61
CA VAL A 82 -8.42 -23.37 2.70
C VAL A 82 -9.33 -24.61 2.62
N ALA A 83 -8.75 -25.80 2.71
CA ALA A 83 -9.51 -27.07 2.80
C ALA A 83 -10.25 -27.22 4.14
N GLY A 84 -10.02 -26.32 5.11
CA GLY A 84 -10.67 -26.29 6.41
C GLY A 84 -9.92 -27.04 7.50
N GLU A 85 -8.66 -27.41 7.29
CA GLU A 85 -7.82 -28.06 8.30
C GLU A 85 -7.43 -27.02 9.39
N PRO A 86 -7.66 -27.30 10.68
CA PRO A 86 -7.22 -26.44 11.77
C PRO A 86 -5.73 -26.64 12.09
N ASP A 87 -5.17 -25.71 12.86
CA ASP A 87 -3.82 -25.82 13.44
C ASP A 87 -2.70 -26.08 12.40
N VAL A 88 -2.85 -25.53 11.20
CA VAL A 88 -1.84 -25.68 10.14
C VAL A 88 -0.78 -24.59 10.26
N LEU A 89 -1.13 -23.35 10.02
CA LEU A 89 -0.23 -22.18 10.05
C LEU A 89 -0.31 -21.43 11.39
N TRP A 90 -1.48 -21.44 12.00
CA TRP A 90 -1.80 -20.83 13.29
C TRP A 90 -2.80 -21.71 14.03
N THR A 91 -2.96 -21.48 15.33
CA THR A 91 -3.89 -22.26 16.16
C THR A 91 -5.34 -22.01 15.75
N GLY A 92 -6.09 -23.11 15.58
CA GLY A 92 -7.47 -23.09 15.12
C GLY A 92 -7.61 -22.82 13.61
N LYS A 93 -8.79 -22.33 13.23
CA LYS A 93 -9.09 -21.89 11.86
C LYS A 93 -9.10 -20.37 11.80
N PRO A 94 -8.68 -19.76 10.68
CA PRO A 94 -8.85 -18.31 10.50
C PRO A 94 -10.34 -17.95 10.45
N LEU A 95 -10.67 -16.71 10.84
CA LEU A 95 -12.03 -16.18 10.71
C LEU A 95 -12.36 -15.87 9.25
N TYR A 96 -11.37 -15.37 8.53
CA TYR A 96 -11.51 -14.92 7.14
C TYR A 96 -10.28 -15.28 6.33
N PHE A 97 -10.50 -15.34 5.01
CA PHE A 97 -9.43 -15.18 4.03
C PHE A 97 -9.57 -13.82 3.35
N ALA A 98 -8.52 -13.02 3.42
CA ALA A 98 -8.41 -11.85 2.56
C ALA A 98 -7.95 -12.30 1.17
N LYS A 99 -8.84 -12.17 0.18
CA LYS A 99 -8.54 -12.48 -1.21
C LYS A 99 -7.83 -11.29 -1.86
N THR A 100 -6.61 -11.50 -2.34
CA THR A 100 -5.87 -10.49 -3.09
C THR A 100 -5.66 -10.93 -4.53
N SER A 101 -5.40 -9.97 -5.43
CA SER A 101 -5.01 -10.29 -6.79
C SER A 101 -3.63 -10.96 -6.78
N GLY A 102 -3.57 -12.24 -7.11
CA GLY A 102 -2.31 -12.96 -7.30
C GLY A 102 -1.62 -12.52 -8.59
N THR A 103 -0.31 -12.70 -8.64
CA THR A 103 0.49 -12.29 -9.81
C THR A 103 0.70 -13.42 -10.82
N THR A 104 0.86 -14.66 -10.38
CA THR A 104 1.21 -15.79 -11.27
C THR A 104 0.27 -16.98 -11.18
N SER A 105 -0.31 -17.28 -10.03
CA SER A 105 -1.10 -18.51 -9.81
C SER A 105 -2.58 -18.26 -9.48
N GLY A 106 -3.11 -17.07 -9.74
CA GLY A 106 -4.49 -16.71 -9.42
C GLY A 106 -4.62 -15.91 -8.12
N ALA A 107 -5.72 -16.07 -7.40
CA ALA A 107 -5.98 -15.32 -6.18
C ALA A 107 -5.17 -15.88 -5.00
N LYS A 108 -4.58 -15.00 -4.18
CA LYS A 108 -3.99 -15.35 -2.89
C LYS A 108 -5.05 -15.33 -1.82
N TYR A 109 -4.95 -16.27 -0.89
CA TYR A 109 -5.80 -16.38 0.29
C TYR A 109 -4.94 -16.12 1.54
N ILE A 110 -4.99 -14.89 2.06
CA ILE A 110 -4.24 -14.52 3.26
C ILE A 110 -5.14 -14.75 4.47
N PRO A 111 -4.73 -15.60 5.43
CA PRO A 111 -5.55 -15.89 6.60
C PRO A 111 -5.65 -14.68 7.52
N LEU A 112 -6.83 -14.45 8.08
CA LEU A 112 -7.08 -13.47 9.12
C LEU A 112 -7.66 -14.19 10.33
N THR A 113 -6.92 -14.22 11.40
CA THR A 113 -7.30 -14.89 12.66
C THR A 113 -8.05 -13.95 13.60
N LYS A 114 -8.59 -14.48 14.68
CA LYS A 114 -9.20 -13.67 15.74
C LYS A 114 -8.18 -12.76 16.44
N GLU A 115 -6.89 -13.15 16.42
CA GLU A 115 -5.78 -12.40 16.99
C GLU A 115 -5.33 -11.27 16.08
N SER A 116 -5.29 -11.47 14.75
CA SER A 116 -4.82 -10.48 13.78
C SER A 116 -5.88 -9.43 13.40
N MET A 117 -7.15 -9.84 13.32
CA MET A 117 -8.24 -8.98 12.85
C MET A 117 -8.41 -7.66 13.63
N PRO A 118 -8.34 -7.66 15.00
CA PRO A 118 -8.48 -6.41 15.76
C PRO A 118 -7.46 -5.34 15.40
N THR A 119 -6.26 -5.73 15.00
CA THR A 119 -5.17 -4.78 14.67
C THR A 119 -5.53 -3.92 13.44
N HIS A 120 -6.17 -4.49 12.43
CA HIS A 120 -6.60 -3.73 11.26
C HIS A 120 -7.54 -2.57 11.58
N VAL A 121 -8.41 -2.76 12.58
CA VAL A 121 -9.36 -1.73 13.02
C VAL A 121 -8.71 -0.74 14.00
N THR A 122 -7.94 -1.26 14.96
CA THR A 122 -7.34 -0.41 16.00
C THR A 122 -6.23 0.47 15.46
N ALA A 123 -5.44 -0.01 14.51
CA ALA A 123 -4.39 0.79 13.87
C ALA A 123 -4.96 1.98 13.08
N ALA A 124 -6.00 1.75 12.26
CA ALA A 124 -6.68 2.83 11.55
C ALA A 124 -7.29 3.87 12.50
N ARG A 125 -7.92 3.41 13.61
CA ARG A 125 -8.42 4.30 14.67
C ARG A 125 -7.29 5.08 15.33
N ASN A 126 -6.18 4.42 15.68
CA ASN A 126 -5.06 5.04 16.36
C ASN A 126 -4.36 6.08 15.47
N ALA A 127 -4.32 5.88 14.15
CA ALA A 127 -3.85 6.90 13.22
C ALA A 127 -4.65 8.21 13.33
N ILE A 128 -5.98 8.11 13.34
CA ILE A 128 -6.88 9.26 13.52
C ILE A 128 -6.69 9.90 14.92
N LEU A 129 -6.56 9.08 15.95
CA LEU A 129 -6.34 9.58 17.32
C LEU A 129 -4.96 10.24 17.48
N SER A 130 -3.93 9.74 16.80
CA SER A 130 -2.61 10.39 16.75
C SER A 130 -2.69 11.77 16.12
N TYR A 131 -3.39 11.89 14.98
CA TYR A 131 -3.64 13.19 14.34
C TYR A 131 -4.39 14.17 15.26
N ILE A 132 -5.45 13.70 15.95
CA ILE A 132 -6.19 14.54 16.92
C ILE A 132 -5.28 14.98 18.06
N HIS A 133 -4.46 14.08 18.59
CA HIS A 133 -3.54 14.37 19.69
C HIS A 133 -2.48 15.39 19.31
N GLU A 134 -1.90 15.25 18.12
CA GLU A 134 -0.84 16.11 17.60
C GLU A 134 -1.36 17.51 17.24
N THR A 135 -2.41 17.58 16.42
CA THR A 135 -2.88 18.84 15.84
C THR A 135 -3.91 19.56 16.70
N GLY A 136 -4.55 18.84 17.63
CA GLY A 136 -5.70 19.34 18.38
C GLY A 136 -6.97 19.45 17.53
N ASN A 137 -6.94 19.09 16.24
CA ASN A 137 -8.10 19.15 15.37
C ASN A 137 -8.98 17.91 15.58
N SER A 138 -10.19 18.11 16.09
CA SER A 138 -11.17 17.04 16.34
C SER A 138 -12.56 17.34 15.78
N GLN A 139 -12.77 18.51 15.15
CA GLN A 139 -14.10 18.92 14.68
C GLN A 139 -14.68 18.00 13.61
N PHE A 140 -13.82 17.39 12.81
CA PHE A 140 -14.20 16.48 11.74
C PHE A 140 -14.95 15.21 12.24
N VAL A 141 -14.79 14.80 13.49
CA VAL A 141 -15.48 13.60 14.03
C VAL A 141 -16.99 13.79 14.15
N ALA A 142 -17.49 15.02 14.02
CA ALA A 142 -18.92 15.34 14.08
C ALA A 142 -19.63 15.18 12.73
N GLY A 143 -18.89 15.17 11.63
CA GLY A 143 -19.45 15.05 10.29
C GLY A 143 -19.50 13.62 9.78
N LYS A 144 -19.72 13.50 8.47
CA LYS A 144 -19.73 12.22 7.77
C LYS A 144 -18.32 11.86 7.28
N MET A 145 -18.05 10.57 7.28
CA MET A 145 -16.80 10.02 6.74
C MET A 145 -17.11 9.00 5.67
N ILE A 146 -16.31 9.00 4.60
CA ILE A 146 -16.35 7.98 3.58
C ILE A 146 -15.04 7.25 3.52
N PHE A 147 -15.12 5.92 3.39
CA PHE A 147 -14.02 5.06 3.00
C PHE A 147 -14.36 4.41 1.65
N LEU A 148 -13.71 4.89 0.59
CA LEU A 148 -13.86 4.34 -0.75
C LEU A 148 -13.19 2.98 -0.82
N GLN A 149 -13.98 1.93 -0.93
CA GLN A 149 -13.54 0.54 -0.84
C GLN A 149 -14.25 -0.36 -1.85
N GLY A 150 -13.72 -1.57 -2.04
CA GLY A 150 -14.40 -2.62 -2.79
C GLY A 150 -15.70 -3.07 -2.11
N SER A 151 -16.45 -3.95 -2.77
CA SER A 151 -17.67 -4.53 -2.21
C SER A 151 -17.40 -5.26 -0.89
N PRO A 152 -18.23 -5.06 0.16
CA PRO A 152 -18.13 -5.76 1.43
C PRO A 152 -18.78 -7.15 1.39
N VAL A 153 -19.30 -7.59 0.26
CA VAL A 153 -19.91 -8.91 0.11
C VAL A 153 -18.86 -9.98 0.36
N LEU A 154 -19.19 -10.91 1.25
CA LEU A 154 -18.36 -12.05 1.60
C LEU A 154 -18.92 -13.31 0.95
N HIS A 155 -18.01 -14.21 0.60
CA HIS A 155 -18.33 -15.57 0.16
C HIS A 155 -17.87 -16.55 1.25
N GLU A 156 -18.36 -17.77 1.22
CA GLU A 156 -17.94 -18.80 2.16
C GLU A 156 -17.23 -19.93 1.42
N GLN A 157 -16.15 -20.42 1.97
CA GLN A 157 -15.43 -21.58 1.49
C GLN A 157 -14.98 -22.44 2.68
N ASN A 158 -15.49 -23.68 2.76
CA ASN A 158 -15.19 -24.64 3.81
C ASN A 158 -15.42 -24.10 5.25
N GLY A 159 -16.48 -23.30 5.43
CA GLY A 159 -16.85 -22.68 6.71
C GLY A 159 -16.02 -21.43 7.07
N ILE A 160 -15.20 -20.92 6.15
CA ILE A 160 -14.39 -19.72 6.36
C ILE A 160 -14.88 -18.64 5.40
N GLN A 161 -15.11 -17.43 5.92
CA GLN A 161 -15.56 -16.30 5.14
C GLN A 161 -14.42 -15.74 4.28
N LEU A 162 -14.74 -15.36 3.03
CA LEU A 162 -13.80 -14.94 2.02
C LEU A 162 -14.21 -13.58 1.43
N GLY A 163 -13.30 -12.63 1.39
CA GLY A 163 -13.55 -11.31 0.79
C GLY A 163 -12.26 -10.51 0.60
N ARG A 164 -12.39 -9.28 0.12
CA ARG A 164 -11.28 -8.32 0.13
C ARG A 164 -11.10 -7.79 1.56
N LEU A 165 -9.85 -7.50 1.98
CA LEU A 165 -9.58 -6.98 3.32
C LEU A 165 -10.46 -5.78 3.67
N SER A 166 -10.57 -4.79 2.78
CA SER A 166 -11.40 -3.60 3.01
C SER A 166 -12.89 -3.93 3.20
N GLY A 167 -13.39 -4.93 2.48
CA GLY A 167 -14.74 -5.46 2.65
C GLY A 167 -14.93 -6.16 4.00
N ILE A 168 -13.96 -7.01 4.39
CA ILE A 168 -13.97 -7.69 5.70
C ILE A 168 -13.97 -6.66 6.83
N VAL A 169 -13.05 -5.69 6.81
CA VAL A 169 -12.96 -4.63 7.83
C VAL A 169 -14.24 -3.82 7.94
N ALA A 170 -15.02 -3.70 6.84
CA ALA A 170 -16.30 -3.01 6.86
C ALA A 170 -17.31 -3.59 7.86
N HIS A 171 -17.24 -4.89 8.13
CA HIS A 171 -18.10 -5.59 9.09
C HIS A 171 -17.69 -5.34 10.56
N PHE A 172 -16.50 -4.80 10.80
CA PHE A 172 -15.96 -4.53 12.15
C PHE A 172 -16.04 -3.07 12.56
N VAL A 173 -16.66 -2.22 11.74
CA VAL A 173 -16.87 -0.81 12.11
C VAL A 173 -17.84 -0.74 13.28
N PRO A 174 -17.47 -0.14 14.44
CA PRO A 174 -18.34 -0.04 15.61
C PRO A 174 -19.65 0.67 15.28
N GLU A 175 -20.76 0.21 15.88
CA GLU A 175 -22.11 0.74 15.62
C GLU A 175 -22.22 2.27 15.82
N TYR A 176 -21.51 2.82 16.82
CA TYR A 176 -21.53 4.25 17.09
C TYR A 176 -20.87 5.09 15.97
N LEU A 177 -20.04 4.49 15.12
CA LEU A 177 -19.44 5.11 13.94
C LEU A 177 -20.29 4.90 12.68
N GLN A 178 -21.14 3.88 12.65
CA GLN A 178 -21.92 3.55 11.45
C GLN A 178 -22.84 4.70 11.01
N LYS A 179 -23.43 5.44 11.95
CA LYS A 179 -24.28 6.62 11.65
C LYS A 179 -23.55 7.74 10.92
N ASN A 180 -22.24 7.80 11.06
CA ASN A 180 -21.39 8.81 10.43
C ASN A 180 -20.70 8.29 9.16
N ARG A 181 -20.87 7.01 8.84
CA ARG A 181 -20.20 6.36 7.71
C ARG A 181 -21.03 6.50 6.44
N MET A 182 -20.33 6.73 5.33
CA MET A 182 -20.82 6.72 3.96
C MET A 182 -19.98 5.75 3.10
N PRO A 183 -20.46 5.28 1.99
CA PRO A 183 -21.86 5.33 1.55
C PRO A 183 -22.74 4.34 2.35
N SER A 184 -24.02 4.23 1.98
CA SER A 184 -24.92 3.19 2.49
C SER A 184 -24.36 1.79 2.21
N TRP A 185 -24.87 0.79 2.94
CA TRP A 185 -24.47 -0.61 2.72
C TRP A 185 -24.81 -1.08 1.31
N GLU A 186 -25.98 -0.73 0.82
CA GLU A 186 -26.50 -1.07 -0.50
C GLU A 186 -25.59 -0.52 -1.60
N THR A 187 -25.22 0.76 -1.51
CA THR A 187 -24.28 1.38 -2.44
C THR A 187 -22.89 0.76 -2.35
N ASN A 188 -22.47 0.38 -1.14
CA ASN A 188 -21.17 -0.26 -0.96
C ASN A 188 -21.10 -1.66 -1.60
N CYS A 189 -22.24 -2.37 -1.71
CA CYS A 189 -22.33 -3.68 -2.34
C CYS A 189 -22.31 -3.63 -3.87
N ILE A 190 -22.43 -2.47 -4.50
CA ILE A 190 -22.34 -2.34 -5.96
C ILE A 190 -20.93 -2.75 -6.39
N GLU A 191 -20.83 -3.69 -7.32
CA GLU A 191 -19.55 -4.22 -7.80
C GLU A 191 -18.97 -3.39 -8.95
N ASP A 192 -19.85 -2.94 -9.89
CA ASP A 192 -19.45 -2.07 -10.98
C ASP A 192 -19.01 -0.70 -10.43
N TRP A 193 -17.76 -0.35 -10.69
CA TRP A 193 -17.14 0.81 -10.07
C TRP A 193 -17.73 2.14 -10.58
N GLU A 194 -18.03 2.25 -11.85
CA GLU A 194 -18.60 3.48 -12.44
C GLU A 194 -19.98 3.76 -11.83
N THR A 195 -20.84 2.75 -11.80
CA THR A 195 -22.17 2.81 -11.16
C THR A 195 -22.07 3.11 -9.68
N LYS A 196 -21.11 2.49 -8.99
CA LYS A 196 -20.87 2.69 -7.56
C LYS A 196 -20.48 4.13 -7.25
N VAL A 197 -19.53 4.71 -8.00
CA VAL A 197 -19.09 6.09 -7.81
C VAL A 197 -20.23 7.07 -8.04
N GLU A 198 -21.09 6.85 -9.04
CA GLU A 198 -22.27 7.68 -9.27
C GLU A 198 -23.26 7.65 -8.10
N ALA A 199 -23.51 6.46 -7.56
CA ALA A 199 -24.38 6.29 -6.38
C ALA A 199 -23.76 6.97 -5.14
N ILE A 200 -22.44 6.80 -4.92
CA ILE A 200 -21.71 7.46 -3.85
C ILE A 200 -21.84 8.99 -3.95
N VAL A 201 -21.61 9.56 -5.13
CA VAL A 201 -21.75 11.01 -5.33
C VAL A 201 -23.18 11.46 -5.00
N LYS A 202 -24.19 10.72 -5.46
CA LYS A 202 -25.60 11.05 -5.16
C LYS A 202 -25.88 11.05 -3.65
N GLU A 203 -25.37 10.08 -2.91
CA GLU A 203 -25.57 9.98 -1.47
C GLU A 203 -24.79 11.04 -0.68
N THR A 204 -23.56 11.38 -1.11
CA THR A 204 -22.66 12.24 -0.33
C THR A 204 -22.85 13.72 -0.58
N LEU A 205 -23.37 14.14 -1.76
CA LEU A 205 -23.58 15.55 -2.08
C LEU A 205 -24.42 16.33 -1.04
N PRO A 206 -25.52 15.79 -0.47
CA PRO A 206 -26.31 16.50 0.55
C PRO A 206 -25.68 16.45 1.94
N GLU A 207 -24.60 15.72 2.14
CA GLU A 207 -24.05 15.41 3.46
C GLU A 207 -22.89 16.34 3.84
N ASN A 208 -22.71 16.51 5.15
CA ASN A 208 -21.55 17.21 5.69
C ASN A 208 -20.33 16.30 5.74
N MET A 209 -19.67 16.09 4.60
CA MET A 209 -18.48 15.27 4.50
C MET A 209 -17.29 15.97 5.15
N THR A 210 -16.64 15.33 6.10
CA THR A 210 -15.50 15.87 6.86
C THR A 210 -14.23 15.05 6.70
N VAL A 211 -14.36 13.74 6.46
CA VAL A 211 -13.26 12.82 6.21
C VAL A 211 -13.51 12.04 4.93
N ILE A 212 -12.55 12.06 4.04
CA ILE A 212 -12.58 11.24 2.82
C ILE A 212 -11.35 10.33 2.87
N SER A 213 -11.59 9.03 2.71
CA SER A 213 -10.54 8.02 2.76
C SER A 213 -10.63 7.07 1.58
N GLY A 214 -9.49 6.64 1.09
CA GLY A 214 -9.39 5.67 0.00
C GLY A 214 -8.04 5.71 -0.71
N ILE A 215 -7.89 4.82 -1.67
CA ILE A 215 -6.72 4.85 -2.58
C ILE A 215 -6.81 6.12 -3.43
N PRO A 216 -5.73 6.89 -3.56
CA PRO A 216 -5.75 8.16 -4.29
C PRO A 216 -6.43 8.12 -5.67
N SER A 217 -6.12 7.15 -6.52
CA SER A 217 -6.76 7.04 -7.83
C SER A 217 -8.29 6.93 -7.78
N TRP A 218 -8.84 6.26 -6.77
CA TRP A 218 -10.29 6.15 -6.61
C TRP A 218 -10.92 7.42 -6.07
N VAL A 219 -10.24 8.05 -5.10
CA VAL A 219 -10.69 9.33 -4.56
C VAL A 219 -10.64 10.40 -5.64
N GLN A 220 -9.64 10.36 -6.54
CA GLN A 220 -9.58 11.23 -7.69
C GLN A 220 -10.83 11.10 -8.58
N MET A 221 -11.19 9.87 -8.98
CA MET A 221 -12.39 9.62 -9.78
C MET A 221 -13.66 10.15 -9.09
N TYR A 222 -13.77 9.97 -7.78
CA TYR A 222 -14.87 10.50 -6.99
C TYR A 222 -14.89 12.04 -7.01
N PHE A 223 -13.76 12.70 -6.85
CA PHE A 223 -13.65 14.17 -6.89
C PHE A 223 -13.97 14.72 -8.28
N GLU A 224 -13.47 14.11 -9.34
CA GLU A 224 -13.77 14.49 -10.72
C GLU A 224 -15.26 14.36 -11.03
N LYS A 225 -15.91 13.30 -10.53
CA LYS A 225 -17.36 13.10 -10.70
C LYS A 225 -18.17 14.14 -9.95
N ILE A 226 -17.76 14.55 -8.74
CA ILE A 226 -18.38 15.65 -7.99
C ILE A 226 -18.26 16.95 -8.79
N GLN A 227 -17.06 17.28 -9.29
CA GLN A 227 -16.83 18.48 -10.06
C GLN A 227 -17.64 18.48 -11.37
N GLN A 228 -17.68 17.37 -12.07
CA GLN A 228 -18.50 17.19 -13.29
C GLN A 228 -19.99 17.46 -13.02
N LYS A 229 -20.49 16.96 -11.89
CA LYS A 229 -21.91 17.07 -11.55
C LYS A 229 -22.33 18.42 -10.98
N THR A 230 -21.43 19.10 -10.27
CA THR A 230 -21.74 20.33 -9.54
C THR A 230 -21.18 21.61 -10.19
N GLY A 231 -20.16 21.48 -11.05
CA GLY A 231 -19.37 22.61 -11.56
C GLY A 231 -18.49 23.28 -10.50
N GLN A 232 -18.38 22.72 -9.29
CA GLN A 232 -17.69 23.35 -8.15
C GLN A 232 -16.50 22.53 -7.70
N LYS A 233 -15.54 23.18 -7.02
CA LYS A 233 -14.46 22.47 -6.33
C LYS A 233 -15.02 21.63 -5.17
N VAL A 234 -14.39 20.49 -4.88
CA VAL A 234 -14.82 19.59 -3.80
C VAL A 234 -14.85 20.30 -2.45
N GLY A 235 -13.89 21.20 -2.19
CA GLY A 235 -13.85 21.98 -0.95
C GLY A 235 -14.98 23.02 -0.82
N ASP A 236 -15.57 23.46 -1.94
CA ASP A 236 -16.73 24.35 -1.95
C ASP A 236 -18.02 23.55 -1.71
N VAL A 237 -18.10 22.35 -2.27
CA VAL A 237 -19.21 21.41 -2.01
C VAL A 237 -19.17 20.93 -0.57
N PHE A 238 -18.01 20.44 -0.10
CA PHE A 238 -17.81 19.94 1.25
C PHE A 238 -16.95 20.92 2.07
N LYS A 239 -17.58 21.99 2.54
CA LYS A 239 -16.90 23.11 3.25
C LYS A 239 -16.14 22.66 4.50
N ASN A 240 -16.60 21.57 5.14
CA ASN A 240 -15.99 21.01 6.35
C ASN A 240 -15.09 19.80 6.06
N PHE A 241 -14.72 19.55 4.82
CA PHE A 241 -13.76 18.50 4.48
C PHE A 241 -12.36 18.90 5.00
N ASN A 242 -11.88 18.21 6.03
CA ASN A 242 -10.70 18.57 6.80
C ASN A 242 -9.59 17.54 6.73
N LEU A 243 -9.91 16.28 6.41
CA LEU A 243 -8.95 15.20 6.51
C LEU A 243 -9.09 14.21 5.36
N PHE A 244 -7.99 14.00 4.65
CA PHE A 244 -7.82 12.96 3.65
C PHE A 244 -6.99 11.82 4.22
N ILE A 245 -7.51 10.57 4.20
CA ILE A 245 -6.79 9.39 4.69
C ILE A 245 -6.53 8.47 3.49
N PHE A 246 -5.28 8.15 3.25
CA PHE A 246 -4.90 7.34 2.10
C PHE A 246 -3.92 6.23 2.48
N GLY A 247 -3.76 5.27 1.58
CA GLY A 247 -2.79 4.20 1.70
C GLY A 247 -2.68 3.39 0.44
N GLY A 248 -1.68 2.54 0.41
CA GLY A 248 -1.51 1.56 -0.64
C GLY A 248 -0.85 2.07 -1.93
N VAL A 249 -0.70 3.37 -2.12
CA VAL A 249 0.11 4.00 -3.17
C VAL A 249 0.73 5.29 -2.64
N ASN A 250 1.85 5.70 -3.24
CA ASN A 250 2.44 7.01 -2.98
C ASN A 250 1.46 8.11 -3.42
N TYR A 251 1.18 9.06 -2.53
CA TYR A 251 0.25 10.17 -2.78
C TYR A 251 0.90 11.35 -3.53
N GLU A 252 2.22 11.49 -3.44
CA GLU A 252 2.91 12.67 -4.00
C GLU A 252 2.59 12.95 -5.49
N PRO A 253 2.51 11.94 -6.38
CA PRO A 253 2.12 12.19 -7.77
C PRO A 253 0.70 12.76 -7.94
N TYR A 254 -0.18 12.51 -6.97
CA TYR A 254 -1.58 12.96 -7.00
C TYR A 254 -1.82 14.30 -6.31
N ARG A 255 -0.88 14.75 -5.47
CA ARG A 255 -1.05 15.90 -4.56
C ARG A 255 -1.51 17.18 -5.26
N ALA A 256 -0.79 17.60 -6.29
CA ALA A 256 -1.11 18.83 -7.02
C ALA A 256 -2.50 18.79 -7.65
N LYS A 257 -2.88 17.65 -8.23
CA LYS A 257 -4.21 17.45 -8.80
C LYS A 257 -5.30 17.48 -7.74
N PHE A 258 -5.06 16.84 -6.60
CA PHE A 258 -6.01 16.85 -5.47
C PHE A 258 -6.21 18.26 -4.93
N GLU A 259 -5.14 19.03 -4.71
CA GLU A 259 -5.23 20.42 -4.26
C GLU A 259 -6.04 21.27 -5.26
N ASN A 260 -5.86 21.04 -6.56
CA ASN A 260 -6.67 21.70 -7.59
C ASN A 260 -8.15 21.27 -7.54
N LEU A 261 -8.44 19.97 -7.45
CA LEU A 261 -9.82 19.46 -7.38
C LEU A 261 -10.53 19.91 -6.10
N ILE A 262 -9.81 19.94 -4.99
CA ILE A 262 -10.36 20.39 -3.69
C ILE A 262 -10.49 21.90 -3.64
N GLY A 263 -9.57 22.66 -4.25
CA GLY A 263 -9.51 24.12 -4.26
C GLY A 263 -8.82 24.73 -3.04
N ARG A 264 -8.34 23.92 -2.11
CA ARG A 264 -7.57 24.32 -0.92
C ARG A 264 -6.74 23.16 -0.38
N LYS A 265 -5.74 23.45 0.44
CA LYS A 265 -4.99 22.44 1.17
C LYS A 265 -5.87 21.79 2.23
N VAL A 266 -5.78 20.47 2.36
CA VAL A 266 -6.42 19.63 3.36
C VAL A 266 -5.35 18.74 3.97
N ASP A 267 -5.39 18.56 5.29
CA ASP A 267 -4.47 17.66 5.98
C ASP A 267 -4.66 16.21 5.53
N SER A 268 -3.60 15.43 5.59
CA SER A 268 -3.66 14.03 5.18
C SER A 268 -2.95 13.10 6.17
N ILE A 269 -3.40 11.85 6.20
CA ILE A 269 -2.78 10.76 6.96
C ILE A 269 -2.49 9.62 6.01
N GLU A 270 -1.23 9.19 5.97
CA GLU A 270 -0.81 7.99 5.25
C GLU A 270 -0.95 6.76 6.14
N LEU A 271 -1.48 5.67 5.58
CA LEU A 271 -1.62 4.36 6.21
C LEU A 271 -0.90 3.30 5.38
N TYR A 272 -0.34 2.30 6.05
CA TYR A 272 0.26 1.14 5.40
C TYR A 272 -0.45 -0.16 5.81
N PRO A 273 -1.72 -0.36 5.36
CA PRO A 273 -2.43 -1.61 5.50
C PRO A 273 -2.12 -2.56 4.35
N ALA A 274 -2.02 -3.85 4.66
CA ALA A 274 -1.98 -4.94 3.70
C ALA A 274 -2.88 -6.08 4.18
N SER A 275 -3.17 -7.06 3.32
CA SER A 275 -3.90 -8.27 3.74
C SER A 275 -3.11 -9.07 4.77
N GLU A 276 -1.80 -8.99 4.70
CA GLU A 276 -0.83 -9.64 5.56
C GLU A 276 -0.71 -9.01 6.95
N GLY A 277 -1.12 -7.74 7.10
CA GLY A 277 -1.09 -7.01 8.37
C GLY A 277 -1.25 -5.51 8.19
N PHE A 278 -1.40 -4.79 9.30
CA PHE A 278 -1.33 -3.33 9.30
C PHE A 278 0.03 -2.92 9.85
N PHE A 279 0.90 -2.40 9.01
CA PHE A 279 2.32 -2.25 9.33
C PHE A 279 2.68 -0.90 9.94
N ALA A 280 2.13 0.19 9.41
CA ALA A 280 2.49 1.53 9.86
C ALA A 280 1.39 2.56 9.57
N TYR A 281 1.43 3.71 10.26
CA TYR A 281 0.63 4.88 9.95
C TYR A 281 1.39 6.18 10.25
N GLN A 282 1.04 7.24 9.55
CA GLN A 282 1.56 8.57 9.82
C GLN A 282 1.00 9.08 11.15
N ASP A 283 1.88 9.28 12.14
CA ASP A 283 1.53 9.76 13.48
C ASP A 283 1.82 11.25 13.68
N LYS A 284 2.58 11.86 12.75
CA LYS A 284 3.03 13.26 12.76
C LYS A 284 2.84 13.90 11.38
N GLN A 285 2.37 15.16 11.34
CA GLN A 285 2.16 15.88 10.08
C GLN A 285 3.47 16.38 9.47
N ASP A 286 4.39 16.85 10.31
CA ASP A 286 5.64 17.49 9.87
C ASP A 286 6.83 16.53 9.81
N GLU A 287 6.64 15.25 10.17
CA GLU A 287 7.70 14.25 10.15
C GLU A 287 7.55 13.30 8.95
N LYS A 288 8.67 13.01 8.30
CA LYS A 288 8.71 12.09 7.18
C LYS A 288 8.61 10.63 7.67
N GLY A 289 7.73 9.89 7.03
CA GLY A 289 7.54 8.45 7.28
C GLY A 289 6.43 8.17 8.27
N MET A 290 6.07 6.89 8.33
CA MET A 290 5.00 6.34 9.14
C MET A 290 5.57 5.62 10.35
N LEU A 291 4.95 5.75 11.51
CA LEU A 291 5.28 5.00 12.72
C LEU A 291 5.05 3.50 12.48
N LEU A 292 6.12 2.70 12.57
CA LEU A 292 6.07 1.25 12.43
C LEU A 292 5.41 0.63 13.67
N LEU A 293 4.39 -0.20 13.48
CA LEU A 293 3.62 -0.81 14.56
C LEU A 293 4.32 -2.06 15.07
N LEU A 294 4.90 -1.99 16.25
CA LEU A 294 5.74 -3.06 16.80
C LEU A 294 4.99 -4.03 17.72
N ASN A 295 3.78 -3.65 18.16
CA ASN A 295 2.92 -4.44 19.05
C ASN A 295 1.69 -5.04 18.36
N ALA A 296 1.73 -5.11 17.03
CA ALA A 296 0.59 -5.52 16.19
C ALA A 296 0.50 -7.05 15.97
N GLY A 297 1.22 -7.88 16.75
CA GLY A 297 1.32 -9.31 16.52
C GLY A 297 2.12 -9.66 15.27
N ILE A 298 3.05 -8.79 14.89
CA ILE A 298 3.94 -8.95 13.73
C ILE A 298 5.38 -8.80 14.21
N PHE A 299 6.18 -9.83 13.97
CA PHE A 299 7.63 -9.76 14.11
C PHE A 299 8.25 -9.42 12.76
N TYR A 300 9.14 -8.44 12.74
CA TYR A 300 9.75 -7.91 11.53
C TYR A 300 11.20 -8.34 11.40
N GLU A 301 11.56 -8.74 10.18
CA GLU A 301 12.94 -8.92 9.75
C GLU A 301 13.19 -8.07 8.50
N PHE A 302 14.41 -7.65 8.32
CA PHE A 302 14.82 -6.74 7.27
C PHE A 302 16.05 -7.28 6.55
N ILE A 303 16.01 -7.30 5.21
CA ILE A 303 17.13 -7.71 4.39
C ILE A 303 17.50 -6.52 3.52
N PRO A 304 18.77 -6.06 3.49
CA PRO A 304 19.18 -5.04 2.54
C PRO A 304 18.74 -5.42 1.12
N ALA A 305 18.09 -4.49 0.40
CA ALA A 305 17.44 -4.82 -0.86
C ALA A 305 18.44 -5.30 -1.94
N ASP A 306 19.66 -4.79 -1.91
CA ASP A 306 20.78 -5.17 -2.77
C ASP A 306 21.30 -6.59 -2.49
N ALA A 307 21.16 -7.08 -1.25
CA ALA A 307 21.60 -8.41 -0.83
C ALA A 307 20.45 -9.46 -0.80
N PHE A 308 19.23 -9.08 -1.17
CA PHE A 308 18.06 -9.97 -1.04
C PHE A 308 18.18 -11.24 -1.88
N PHE A 309 18.81 -11.17 -3.04
CA PHE A 309 18.97 -12.29 -3.96
C PHE A 309 20.25 -13.12 -3.72
N ASP A 310 21.02 -12.80 -2.69
CA ASP A 310 22.16 -13.62 -2.29
C ASP A 310 21.69 -15.01 -1.86
N ALA A 311 22.57 -16.02 -1.99
CA ALA A 311 22.25 -17.40 -1.64
C ALA A 311 21.82 -17.55 -0.16
N HIS A 312 22.39 -16.73 0.73
CA HIS A 312 22.10 -16.69 2.17
C HIS A 312 22.01 -15.24 2.64
N PRO A 313 20.90 -14.53 2.36
CA PRO A 313 20.79 -13.14 2.74
C PRO A 313 20.72 -12.99 4.27
N THR A 314 21.43 -11.99 4.80
CA THR A 314 21.41 -11.70 6.23
C THR A 314 20.05 -11.12 6.64
N ARG A 315 19.37 -11.79 7.54
CA ARG A 315 18.09 -11.36 8.12
C ARG A 315 18.35 -10.53 9.36
N LEU A 316 18.18 -9.23 9.25
CA LEU A 316 18.39 -8.27 10.33
C LEU A 316 17.13 -8.14 11.17
N THR A 317 17.29 -7.88 12.45
CA THR A 317 16.19 -7.49 13.34
C THR A 317 16.10 -5.96 13.43
N LEU A 318 15.07 -5.45 14.10
CA LEU A 318 14.83 -4.02 14.24
C LEU A 318 16.04 -3.25 14.82
N LYS A 319 16.82 -3.87 15.71
CA LYS A 319 18.02 -3.23 16.34
C LYS A 319 19.15 -2.97 15.36
N ASP A 320 19.19 -3.68 14.22
CA ASP A 320 20.32 -3.68 13.28
C ASP A 320 20.09 -2.77 12.06
N VAL A 321 18.86 -2.23 11.91
CA VAL A 321 18.50 -1.39 10.76
C VAL A 321 19.16 -0.02 10.81
N LYS A 322 19.41 0.56 9.65
CA LYS A 322 20.02 1.88 9.48
C LYS A 322 19.09 2.81 8.71
N ILE A 323 19.10 4.08 9.08
CA ILE A 323 18.36 5.13 8.37
C ILE A 323 18.92 5.27 6.95
N GLY A 324 18.03 5.44 5.98
CA GLY A 324 18.38 5.67 4.58
C GLY A 324 18.72 4.43 3.76
N VAL A 325 18.80 3.25 4.38
CA VAL A 325 19.01 1.97 3.69
C VAL A 325 17.67 1.38 3.28
N ASN A 326 17.59 0.87 2.04
CA ASN A 326 16.44 0.12 1.54
C ASN A 326 16.47 -1.32 2.04
N TYR A 327 15.37 -1.78 2.59
CA TYR A 327 15.21 -3.15 3.09
C TYR A 327 13.99 -3.82 2.49
N VAL A 328 14.13 -5.08 2.13
CA VAL A 328 12.99 -5.98 1.92
C VAL A 328 12.41 -6.33 3.29
N MET A 329 11.12 -6.14 3.45
CA MET A 329 10.42 -6.42 4.70
C MET A 329 9.92 -7.86 4.71
N ILE A 330 10.39 -8.63 5.68
CA ILE A 330 9.97 -10.00 5.96
C ILE A 330 9.18 -10.00 7.26
N ILE A 331 8.08 -10.73 7.31
CA ILE A 331 7.20 -10.74 8.48
C ILE A 331 6.90 -12.15 8.98
N SER A 332 6.72 -12.27 10.29
CA SER A 332 6.05 -13.40 10.92
C SER A 332 4.89 -12.87 11.73
N THR A 333 3.69 -13.47 11.58
CA THR A 333 2.46 -12.85 12.10
C THR A 333 1.61 -13.81 12.91
N ASN A 334 0.77 -13.27 13.78
CA ASN A 334 -0.29 -13.97 14.49
C ASN A 334 -1.46 -14.42 13.58
N ALA A 335 -1.29 -14.35 12.27
CA ALA A 335 -2.15 -14.94 11.26
C ALA A 335 -1.51 -16.18 10.61
N GLY A 336 -0.30 -16.57 11.02
CA GLY A 336 0.40 -17.75 10.53
C GLY A 336 1.24 -17.53 9.28
N LEU A 337 1.60 -16.31 8.97
CA LEU A 337 2.63 -16.03 7.98
C LEU A 337 4.01 -16.12 8.67
N TRP A 338 4.92 -16.92 8.14
CA TRP A 338 6.20 -17.23 8.77
C TRP A 338 7.37 -16.90 7.84
N ALA A 339 8.26 -16.01 8.29
CA ALA A 339 9.36 -15.49 7.47
C ALA A 339 8.87 -15.09 6.06
N TYR A 340 7.68 -14.50 6.00
CA TYR A 340 6.96 -14.24 4.75
C TYR A 340 7.46 -12.96 4.09
N ASN A 341 7.85 -13.08 2.84
CA ASN A 341 8.20 -11.95 1.99
C ASN A 341 6.91 -11.31 1.43
N VAL A 342 6.55 -10.15 1.94
CA VAL A 342 5.39 -9.38 1.42
C VAL A 342 5.64 -8.79 0.04
N GLY A 343 6.92 -8.74 -0.37
CA GLY A 343 7.34 -8.17 -1.64
C GLY A 343 7.56 -6.65 -1.61
N ASP A 344 7.33 -6.00 -0.48
CA ASP A 344 7.53 -4.56 -0.34
C ASP A 344 8.94 -4.25 0.18
N THR A 345 9.48 -3.13 -0.28
CA THR A 345 10.69 -2.54 0.28
C THR A 345 10.34 -1.31 1.11
N VAL A 346 11.06 -1.15 2.23
CA VAL A 346 10.91 -0.03 3.13
C VAL A 346 12.27 0.62 3.43
N MET A 347 12.23 1.91 3.75
CA MET A 347 13.41 2.63 4.20
C MET A 347 13.09 3.34 5.52
N PHE A 348 13.97 3.19 6.51
CA PHE A 348 13.82 3.87 7.79
C PHE A 348 14.18 5.35 7.64
N THR A 349 13.30 6.21 8.14
CA THR A 349 13.52 7.66 8.23
C THR A 349 13.91 8.08 9.65
N SER A 350 13.58 7.24 10.65
CA SER A 350 13.93 7.42 12.06
C SER A 350 14.01 6.04 12.74
N THR A 351 14.82 5.95 13.80
CA THR A 351 14.88 4.79 14.70
C THR A 351 14.44 5.14 16.14
N LYS A 352 14.03 6.41 16.38
CA LYS A 352 13.52 6.89 17.68
C LYS A 352 12.42 7.94 17.46
N PRO A 353 11.16 7.52 17.35
CA PRO A 353 10.66 6.16 17.18
C PRO A 353 10.98 5.60 15.79
N TYR A 354 10.77 4.32 15.60
CA TYR A 354 10.97 3.68 14.28
C TYR A 354 9.89 4.15 13.31
N ARG A 355 10.33 4.85 12.25
CA ARG A 355 9.48 5.29 11.15
C ARG A 355 10.01 4.79 9.82
N VAL A 356 9.09 4.40 8.96
CA VAL A 356 9.39 3.88 7.63
C VAL A 356 8.63 4.62 6.54
N ILE A 357 9.21 4.65 5.36
CA ILE A 357 8.49 4.91 4.11
C ILE A 357 8.49 3.64 3.29
N VAL A 358 7.42 3.39 2.55
CA VAL A 358 7.40 2.36 1.52
C VAL A 358 8.22 2.89 0.35
N SER A 359 9.29 2.19 0.02
CA SER A 359 10.23 2.61 -1.03
C SER A 359 9.97 1.94 -2.37
N GLY A 360 9.19 0.85 -2.39
CA GLY A 360 8.83 0.14 -3.60
C GLY A 360 8.45 -1.31 -3.35
N ARG A 361 8.62 -2.14 -4.37
CA ARG A 361 8.38 -3.60 -4.30
C ARG A 361 9.54 -4.36 -4.91
N ILE A 362 10.02 -5.39 -4.22
CA ILE A 362 11.15 -6.19 -4.68
C ILE A 362 10.84 -7.00 -5.96
N LYS A 363 9.57 -7.35 -6.19
CA LYS A 363 9.12 -8.01 -7.43
C LYS A 363 8.78 -7.01 -8.57
N HIS A 364 8.76 -5.73 -8.28
CA HIS A 364 8.59 -4.66 -9.24
C HIS A 364 9.89 -3.87 -9.33
N PHE A 365 10.88 -4.52 -9.91
CA PHE A 365 12.13 -3.90 -10.33
C PHE A 365 12.33 -4.25 -11.81
N ILE A 366 13.06 -3.41 -12.51
CA ILE A 366 13.59 -3.75 -13.81
C ILE A 366 15.04 -4.16 -13.60
N SER A 367 15.34 -5.37 -13.94
CA SER A 367 16.70 -5.93 -13.96
C SER A 367 16.89 -6.77 -15.21
N ALA A 368 16.22 -6.40 -16.29
CA ALA A 368 16.31 -7.09 -17.56
C ALA A 368 17.76 -7.09 -18.10
N PHE A 369 18.56 -6.16 -17.62
CA PHE A 369 19.96 -5.94 -18.02
C PHE A 369 20.93 -5.93 -16.83
N GLY A 370 20.45 -6.23 -15.61
CA GLY A 370 21.24 -6.20 -14.37
C GLY A 370 21.22 -4.85 -13.62
N GLU A 371 20.37 -3.91 -14.01
CA GLU A 371 20.31 -2.54 -13.44
C GLU A 371 19.59 -2.44 -12.10
N HIS A 372 18.76 -3.38 -11.73
CA HIS A 372 18.03 -3.42 -10.47
C HIS A 372 17.29 -2.12 -10.11
N VAL A 373 16.69 -1.45 -11.12
CA VAL A 373 15.92 -0.21 -10.89
C VAL A 373 14.62 -0.54 -10.17
N ILE A 374 14.34 0.16 -9.07
CA ILE A 374 13.16 -0.05 -8.22
C ILE A 374 12.12 1.06 -8.39
N GLY A 375 10.87 0.78 -7.96
CA GLY A 375 9.74 1.72 -8.09
C GLY A 375 10.00 3.10 -7.51
N LYS A 376 10.70 3.20 -6.37
CA LYS A 376 11.06 4.47 -5.76
C LYS A 376 11.96 5.33 -6.65
N GLU A 377 12.92 4.71 -7.34
CA GLU A 377 13.87 5.42 -8.20
C GLU A 377 13.14 6.01 -9.42
N VAL A 378 12.22 5.25 -10.05
CA VAL A 378 11.43 5.76 -11.17
C VAL A 378 10.47 6.87 -10.73
N GLU A 379 9.81 6.75 -9.57
CA GLU A 379 8.94 7.80 -9.04
C GLU A 379 9.72 9.08 -8.71
N GLN A 380 10.88 8.94 -8.09
CA GLN A 380 11.74 10.07 -7.75
C GLN A 380 12.34 10.74 -8.99
N ALA A 381 12.80 9.95 -9.98
CA ALA A 381 13.33 10.48 -11.24
C ALA A 381 12.25 11.27 -11.99
N LEU A 382 11.02 10.75 -12.03
CA LEU A 382 9.90 11.47 -12.63
C LEU A 382 9.60 12.78 -11.90
N LYS A 383 9.53 12.75 -10.57
CA LYS A 383 9.29 13.93 -9.73
C LYS A 383 10.32 15.01 -9.99
N GLU A 384 11.61 14.69 -9.98
CA GLU A 384 12.70 15.62 -10.23
C GLU A 384 12.61 16.21 -11.66
N ALA A 385 12.27 15.38 -12.65
CA ALA A 385 12.22 15.79 -14.04
C ALA A 385 11.06 16.77 -14.34
N ILE A 386 9.92 16.65 -13.63
CA ILE A 386 8.75 17.53 -13.82
C ILE A 386 8.80 18.79 -12.94
N GLU A 387 9.69 18.84 -11.95
CA GLU A 387 9.80 20.00 -11.05
C GLU A 387 10.12 21.27 -11.84
N GLY A 388 9.33 22.33 -11.63
CA GLY A 388 9.47 23.58 -12.36
C GLY A 388 9.05 23.55 -13.84
N THR A 389 8.37 22.49 -14.27
CA THR A 389 7.82 22.36 -15.62
C THR A 389 6.28 22.44 -15.63
N ASN A 390 5.70 22.52 -16.83
CA ASN A 390 4.25 22.51 -17.01
C ASN A 390 3.69 21.09 -17.26
N PHE A 391 4.50 20.04 -17.15
CA PHE A 391 4.02 18.68 -17.34
C PHE A 391 3.10 18.26 -16.19
N GLN A 392 1.90 17.81 -16.55
CA GLN A 392 0.94 17.24 -15.60
C GLN A 392 0.70 15.77 -15.97
N ILE A 393 1.11 14.87 -15.09
CA ILE A 393 1.07 13.44 -15.33
C ILE A 393 -0.11 12.84 -14.58
N SER A 394 -0.96 12.12 -15.31
CA SER A 394 -2.08 11.37 -14.75
C SER A 394 -1.63 10.03 -14.17
N GLU A 395 -0.87 9.27 -14.97
CA GLU A 395 -0.43 7.93 -14.59
C GLU A 395 0.79 7.53 -15.43
N PHE A 396 1.57 6.56 -14.94
CA PHE A 396 2.69 6.02 -15.70
C PHE A 396 3.05 4.57 -15.31
N THR A 397 3.73 3.89 -16.22
CA THR A 397 4.39 2.60 -15.98
C THR A 397 5.65 2.48 -16.84
N VAL A 398 6.59 1.65 -16.40
CA VAL A 398 7.87 1.45 -17.11
C VAL A 398 8.05 -0.04 -17.38
N ALA A 399 8.52 -0.36 -18.60
CA ALA A 399 8.86 -1.71 -19.02
C ALA A 399 10.18 -1.74 -19.79
N PRO A 400 10.94 -2.85 -19.76
CA PRO A 400 12.14 -2.96 -20.56
C PRO A 400 11.80 -3.22 -22.03
N GLN A 401 12.45 -2.53 -22.95
CA GLN A 401 12.47 -2.88 -24.36
C GLN A 401 13.77 -3.61 -24.68
N ILE A 402 13.70 -4.94 -24.68
CA ILE A 402 14.87 -5.81 -24.78
C ILE A 402 15.34 -5.96 -26.25
N THR A 403 14.38 -6.03 -27.18
CA THR A 403 14.65 -6.23 -28.61
C THR A 403 13.97 -5.14 -29.42
N PRO A 404 14.51 -3.90 -29.41
CA PRO A 404 13.97 -2.84 -30.25
C PRO A 404 14.25 -3.14 -31.74
N GLU A 405 13.44 -2.60 -32.63
CA GLU A 405 13.62 -2.76 -34.08
C GLU A 405 14.97 -2.19 -34.55
N SER A 406 15.50 -1.18 -33.86
CA SER A 406 16.79 -0.59 -34.12
C SER A 406 17.43 -0.01 -32.85
N GLY A 407 18.76 0.00 -32.79
CA GLY A 407 19.52 0.53 -31.67
C GLY A 407 19.68 -0.46 -30.52
N LEU A 408 20.07 0.08 -29.35
CA LEU A 408 20.29 -0.70 -28.13
C LEU A 408 18.97 -0.85 -27.35
N PRO A 409 18.87 -1.85 -26.46
CA PRO A 409 17.78 -1.94 -25.49
C PRO A 409 17.62 -0.66 -24.67
N TYR A 410 16.42 -0.44 -24.10
CA TYR A 410 16.13 0.73 -23.29
C TYR A 410 14.96 0.50 -22.34
N HIS A 411 14.80 1.38 -21.34
CA HIS A 411 13.59 1.48 -20.54
C HIS A 411 12.54 2.31 -21.30
N GLU A 412 11.39 1.72 -21.55
CA GLU A 412 10.26 2.40 -22.17
C GLU A 412 9.29 2.89 -21.08
N TRP A 413 9.08 4.19 -21.07
CA TRP A 413 8.21 4.87 -20.12
C TRP A 413 6.88 5.20 -20.80
N PHE A 414 5.82 4.58 -20.36
CA PHE A 414 4.46 4.84 -20.79
C PHE A 414 3.89 5.90 -19.87
N ILE A 415 3.56 7.09 -20.41
CA ILE A 415 3.10 8.22 -19.61
C ILE A 415 1.81 8.78 -20.18
N GLU A 416 0.79 8.90 -19.31
CA GLU A 416 -0.44 9.60 -19.61
C GLU A 416 -0.35 11.01 -19.04
N PHE A 417 -0.52 12.02 -19.93
CA PHE A 417 -0.51 13.42 -19.56
C PHE A 417 -1.93 13.95 -19.43
N GLU A 418 -2.15 14.86 -18.48
CA GLU A 418 -3.42 15.58 -18.33
C GLU A 418 -3.56 16.76 -19.28
N ASN A 419 -2.45 17.43 -19.56
CA ASN A 419 -2.36 18.55 -20.51
C ASN A 419 -1.85 18.07 -21.85
N ASP A 420 -2.12 18.87 -22.89
CA ASP A 420 -1.57 18.60 -24.21
C ASP A 420 -0.06 18.83 -24.22
N VAL A 421 0.67 17.78 -24.58
CA VAL A 421 2.12 17.76 -24.70
C VAL A 421 2.49 17.43 -26.15
N ALA A 422 3.28 18.31 -26.76
CA ALA A 422 3.71 18.14 -28.16
C ALA A 422 5.07 17.42 -28.26
N ASP A 423 5.96 17.63 -27.28
CA ASP A 423 7.30 17.05 -27.26
C ASP A 423 7.70 16.62 -25.84
N VAL A 424 8.21 15.40 -25.74
CA VAL A 424 8.65 14.80 -24.48
C VAL A 424 10.17 14.59 -24.43
N SER A 425 10.92 15.02 -25.42
CA SER A 425 12.35 14.76 -25.55
C SER A 425 13.16 15.31 -24.38
N GLN A 426 12.84 16.55 -23.96
CA GLN A 426 13.49 17.16 -22.79
C GLN A 426 13.12 16.46 -21.49
N LEU A 427 11.87 16.01 -21.35
CA LEU A 427 11.41 15.27 -20.20
C LEU A 427 12.15 13.91 -20.12
N ALA A 428 12.24 13.19 -21.23
CA ALA A 428 12.98 11.93 -21.30
C ALA A 428 14.44 12.10 -20.86
N ALA A 429 15.14 13.13 -21.36
CA ALA A 429 16.51 13.41 -20.98
C ALA A 429 16.67 13.74 -19.48
N LYS A 430 15.72 14.48 -18.89
CA LYS A 430 15.74 14.80 -17.45
C LYS A 430 15.48 13.57 -16.58
N ILE A 431 14.51 12.72 -16.94
CA ILE A 431 14.23 11.49 -16.23
C ILE A 431 15.45 10.55 -16.30
N ASP A 432 16.05 10.41 -17.49
CA ASP A 432 17.22 9.56 -17.70
C ASP A 432 18.41 10.01 -16.83
N ALA A 433 18.69 11.31 -16.82
CA ALA A 433 19.75 11.88 -15.99
C ALA A 433 19.48 11.69 -14.49
N ALA A 434 18.24 11.91 -14.04
CA ALA A 434 17.86 11.70 -12.65
C ALA A 434 17.98 10.22 -12.25
N LEU A 435 17.58 9.29 -13.12
CA LEU A 435 17.68 7.86 -12.87
C LEU A 435 19.15 7.41 -12.82
N GLN A 436 20.02 7.92 -13.71
CA GLN A 436 21.46 7.66 -13.66
C GLN A 436 22.11 8.14 -12.36
N ASN A 437 21.66 9.29 -11.83
CA ASN A 437 22.16 9.82 -10.56
C ASN A 437 21.72 8.97 -9.34
N GLN A 438 20.58 8.29 -9.43
CA GLN A 438 20.03 7.51 -8.33
C GLN A 438 20.47 6.05 -8.35
N ASN A 439 20.73 5.50 -9.54
CA ASN A 439 21.07 4.08 -9.72
C ASN A 439 22.39 3.92 -10.48
N SER A 440 23.44 3.50 -9.75
CA SER A 440 24.78 3.35 -10.31
C SER A 440 24.87 2.24 -11.36
N TYR A 441 24.10 1.17 -11.23
CA TYR A 441 24.08 0.08 -12.24
C TYR A 441 23.44 0.56 -13.54
N TYR A 442 22.34 1.32 -13.46
CA TYR A 442 21.73 1.92 -14.64
C TYR A 442 22.70 2.89 -15.33
N PHE A 443 23.39 3.74 -14.54
CA PHE A 443 24.45 4.62 -15.05
C PHE A 443 25.54 3.84 -15.78
N ASP A 444 26.04 2.75 -15.19
CA ASP A 444 27.09 1.93 -15.80
C ASP A 444 26.66 1.29 -17.12
N LEU A 445 25.40 0.83 -17.21
CA LEU A 445 24.84 0.27 -18.43
C LEU A 445 24.66 1.31 -19.56
N ILE A 446 24.27 2.52 -19.23
CA ILE A 446 24.19 3.63 -20.19
C ILE A 446 25.60 4.02 -20.65
N LYS A 447 26.53 4.23 -19.72
CA LYS A 447 27.93 4.60 -20.00
C LYS A 447 28.66 3.51 -20.78
N GLY A 448 28.40 2.24 -20.44
CA GLY A 448 28.94 1.06 -21.10
C GLY A 448 28.31 0.76 -22.47
N ARG A 449 27.31 1.53 -22.90
CA ARG A 449 26.54 1.30 -24.15
C ARG A 449 25.90 -0.10 -24.21
N VAL A 450 25.44 -0.60 -23.08
CA VAL A 450 24.58 -1.79 -23.00
C VAL A 450 23.13 -1.37 -23.19
N LEU A 451 22.77 -0.22 -22.61
CA LEU A 451 21.48 0.45 -22.82
C LEU A 451 21.66 1.77 -23.55
N GLN A 452 20.63 2.17 -24.31
CA GLN A 452 20.46 3.56 -24.72
C GLN A 452 19.58 4.31 -23.72
N PRO A 453 19.62 5.67 -23.70
CA PRO A 453 18.73 6.47 -22.87
C PRO A 453 17.26 6.07 -23.02
N LEU A 454 16.51 6.20 -21.95
CA LEU A 454 15.09 5.84 -21.91
C LEU A 454 14.28 6.56 -22.98
N LYS A 455 13.15 5.96 -23.35
CA LYS A 455 12.17 6.58 -24.28
C LYS A 455 10.81 6.72 -23.62
N ILE A 456 10.09 7.79 -23.95
CA ILE A 456 8.72 8.01 -23.49
C ILE A 456 7.75 7.69 -24.63
N THR A 457 6.81 6.81 -24.36
CA THR A 457 5.64 6.51 -25.18
C THR A 457 4.44 7.20 -24.53
N MET A 458 3.84 8.17 -25.23
CA MET A 458 2.70 8.91 -24.69
C MET A 458 1.42 8.06 -24.81
N ILE A 459 0.67 8.02 -23.72
CA ILE A 459 -0.62 7.30 -23.64
C ILE A 459 -1.76 8.27 -23.94
N THR A 460 -2.78 7.78 -24.63
CA THR A 460 -4.01 8.52 -24.89
C THR A 460 -4.72 8.90 -23.59
N LYS A 461 -5.54 9.92 -23.61
CA LYS A 461 -6.32 10.34 -22.43
C LYS A 461 -7.22 9.20 -21.96
N ASN A 462 -7.17 8.88 -20.67
CA ASN A 462 -7.83 7.73 -20.00
C ASN A 462 -7.32 6.36 -20.48
N GLY A 463 -6.20 6.30 -21.20
CA GLY A 463 -5.69 5.04 -21.75
C GLY A 463 -5.35 4.01 -20.68
N PHE A 464 -4.80 4.41 -19.53
CA PHE A 464 -4.58 3.46 -18.44
C PHE A 464 -5.87 2.99 -17.77
N GLN A 465 -6.92 3.80 -17.75
CA GLN A 465 -8.23 3.35 -17.27
C GLN A 465 -8.81 2.31 -18.24
N ASP A 466 -8.73 2.55 -19.54
CA ASP A 466 -9.18 1.61 -20.58
C ASP A 466 -8.38 0.32 -20.53
N TYR A 467 -7.07 0.39 -20.34
CA TYR A 467 -6.24 -0.78 -20.06
C TYR A 467 -6.75 -1.57 -18.85
N MET A 468 -6.94 -0.92 -17.69
CA MET A 468 -7.42 -1.58 -16.48
C MET A 468 -8.81 -2.18 -16.64
N LYS A 469 -9.68 -1.52 -17.40
CA LYS A 469 -11.01 -2.04 -17.76
C LYS A 469 -10.89 -3.30 -18.65
N SER A 470 -9.99 -3.28 -19.63
CA SER A 470 -9.79 -4.42 -20.56
C SER A 470 -9.33 -5.71 -19.88
N ILE A 471 -8.70 -5.59 -18.71
CA ILE A 471 -8.23 -6.72 -17.91
C ILE A 471 -9.13 -7.03 -16.70
N GLY A 472 -10.32 -6.39 -16.62
CA GLY A 472 -11.28 -6.56 -15.53
C GLY A 472 -10.76 -6.07 -14.16
N LYS A 473 -9.83 -5.13 -14.15
CA LYS A 473 -9.19 -4.61 -12.94
C LYS A 473 -9.45 -3.11 -12.70
N LEU A 474 -10.38 -2.51 -13.41
CA LEU A 474 -10.79 -1.13 -13.12
C LEU A 474 -11.54 -1.10 -11.79
N GLY A 475 -11.11 -0.23 -10.89
CA GLY A 475 -11.64 -0.14 -9.53
C GLY A 475 -11.15 -1.27 -8.61
N GLY A 476 -11.75 -1.38 -7.44
CA GLY A 476 -11.27 -2.30 -6.41
C GLY A 476 -9.92 -1.85 -5.82
N GLN A 477 -9.09 -2.75 -5.34
CA GLN A 477 -7.73 -2.47 -4.82
C GLN A 477 -6.65 -2.62 -5.92
N ASN A 478 -7.06 -2.65 -7.18
CA ASN A 478 -6.13 -2.85 -8.28
C ASN A 478 -5.35 -1.57 -8.57
N LYS A 479 -4.06 -1.72 -8.82
CA LYS A 479 -3.13 -0.63 -9.13
C LYS A 479 -2.36 -0.97 -10.38
N LEU A 480 -2.05 0.05 -11.17
CA LEU A 480 -1.08 -0.09 -12.24
C LEU A 480 0.33 -0.20 -11.60
N PRO A 481 1.12 -1.25 -11.90
CA PRO A 481 2.51 -1.32 -11.45
C PRO A 481 3.32 -0.16 -12.02
N ARG A 482 4.14 0.49 -11.19
CA ARG A 482 5.05 1.59 -11.62
C ARG A 482 6.09 1.12 -12.61
N LEU A 483 6.50 -0.13 -12.49
CA LEU A 483 7.42 -0.76 -13.42
C LEU A 483 7.22 -2.27 -13.45
N SER A 484 7.66 -2.88 -14.52
CA SER A 484 7.59 -4.32 -14.77
C SER A 484 8.91 -4.82 -15.35
N ASN A 485 9.32 -6.02 -14.97
CA ASN A 485 10.49 -6.68 -15.56
C ASN A 485 10.16 -7.41 -16.87
N ASP A 486 8.92 -7.37 -17.31
CA ASP A 486 8.43 -7.93 -18.58
C ASP A 486 7.60 -6.91 -19.35
N ARG A 487 7.21 -7.27 -20.58
CA ARG A 487 6.45 -6.39 -21.48
C ARG A 487 4.94 -6.65 -21.50
N LYS A 488 4.40 -7.51 -20.64
CA LYS A 488 2.97 -7.88 -20.71
C LYS A 488 2.02 -6.68 -20.67
N ILE A 489 2.32 -5.68 -19.81
CA ILE A 489 1.53 -4.45 -19.73
C ILE A 489 1.73 -3.61 -20.99
N ALA A 490 2.99 -3.38 -21.37
CA ALA A 490 3.37 -2.62 -22.55
C ALA A 490 2.74 -3.18 -23.83
N ASP A 491 2.90 -4.48 -24.08
CA ASP A 491 2.37 -5.15 -25.27
C ASP A 491 0.83 -5.10 -25.32
N LYS A 492 0.17 -5.19 -24.17
CA LYS A 492 -1.28 -5.04 -24.08
C LYS A 492 -1.74 -3.61 -24.40
N ILE A 493 -0.99 -2.59 -23.94
CA ILE A 493 -1.24 -1.18 -24.27
C ILE A 493 -1.13 -0.95 -25.79
N TYR A 494 -0.08 -1.47 -26.43
CA TYR A 494 0.07 -1.43 -27.88
C TYR A 494 -1.08 -2.13 -28.60
N ASN A 495 -1.43 -3.35 -28.18
CA ASN A 495 -2.52 -4.12 -28.80
C ASN A 495 -3.90 -3.46 -28.70
N LEU A 496 -4.10 -2.61 -27.70
CA LEU A 496 -5.32 -1.84 -27.52
C LEU A 496 -5.29 -0.46 -28.22
N ASN A 497 -4.21 -0.13 -28.93
CA ASN A 497 -3.99 1.18 -29.57
C ASN A 497 -4.17 2.38 -28.61
N LEU A 498 -3.66 2.24 -27.37
CA LEU A 498 -3.76 3.28 -26.34
C LEU A 498 -2.60 4.27 -26.36
N ILE A 499 -1.79 4.27 -27.40
CA ILE A 499 -0.68 5.19 -27.62
C ILE A 499 -1.12 6.39 -28.48
N LYS A 500 -0.47 7.55 -28.25
CA LYS A 500 -0.73 8.82 -28.96
C LYS A 500 0.14 8.95 -30.22
#